data_36956b4704fe533583e4e6875623fbea
#
_entry.id   36956b4704fe533583e4e6875623fbea
#
_cell.length_a   1.000
_cell.length_b   1.000
_cell.length_c   1.000
_cell.angle_alpha   90.00
_cell.angle_beta   90.00
_cell.angle_gamma   90.00
#
_symmetry.space_group_name_H-M   'P 1'
#
loop_
_entity.id
_entity.type
_entity.pdbx_description
1 polymer ?
#
loop_
_entity_poly.entity_id
_entity_poly.type
_entity_poly.pdbx_seq_one_letter_code
_entity_poly.pdbx_strand_id
1 'polypeptide(L)'
;MIRIKKSENVPQSLVRTTAYDGVDVQRQLLVDHHHKCYICECIVEANFHIEHLNSKNKNRQDWNNLFLSCGYCNVRKLGLFDDILNPTLHNVEDIIEQRIDTSTKTAIFKSNDTSMAVTQTIRLLDRIFNGKDAESDSRNPHEEVFYDKVEMIINGFLKKAIDFCMDSSETNMNCIKEELNIDKELLGFKYWIIKDTPQLFAAFKDDIKWNKP
;
A
#
# COMPACT_ATOMS: atom_id res chain seq x y z
N MET A 1 -0.94 -1.85 -2.10
CA MET A 1 -0.07 -2.53 -1.09
C MET A 1 1.15 -3.07 -1.81
N ILE A 2 2.36 -2.78 -1.32
CA ILE A 2 3.64 -3.21 -1.87
C ILE A 2 4.49 -3.90 -0.80
N ARG A 3 5.62 -4.50 -1.22
CA ARG A 3 6.61 -5.03 -0.29
C ARG A 3 7.15 -3.95 0.65
N ILE A 4 7.36 -4.33 1.91
CA ILE A 4 7.94 -3.48 2.95
C ILE A 4 9.20 -4.15 3.50
N LYS A 5 10.29 -3.41 3.60
CA LYS A 5 11.52 -3.85 4.28
C LYS A 5 11.54 -3.28 5.68
N LYS A 6 11.39 -4.14 6.68
CA LYS A 6 11.51 -3.74 8.09
C LYS A 6 12.94 -3.91 8.59
N SER A 7 13.32 -3.04 9.52
CA SER A 7 14.58 -3.18 10.25
C SER A 7 14.67 -4.52 10.97
N GLU A 8 15.82 -5.17 10.91
CA GLU A 8 16.12 -6.38 11.70
C GLU A 8 16.30 -6.06 13.19
N ASN A 9 16.60 -4.81 13.52
CA ASN A 9 16.76 -4.35 14.90
C ASN A 9 15.38 -4.16 15.55
N VAL A 10 15.05 -5.04 16.48
CA VAL A 10 13.83 -4.94 17.27
C VAL A 10 13.92 -3.76 18.24
N PRO A 11 12.92 -2.85 18.26
CA PRO A 11 12.88 -1.74 19.21
C PRO A 11 12.95 -2.21 20.66
N GLN A 12 13.74 -1.52 21.48
CA GLN A 12 14.04 -1.97 22.84
C GLN A 12 12.83 -1.99 23.77
N SER A 13 11.85 -1.12 23.57
CA SER A 13 10.63 -1.10 24.37
C SER A 13 9.84 -2.40 24.23
N LEU A 14 9.85 -3.06 23.06
CA LEU A 14 9.19 -4.36 22.86
C LEU A 14 9.83 -5.49 23.69
N VAL A 15 11.10 -5.34 24.06
CA VAL A 15 11.82 -6.33 24.86
C VAL A 15 11.70 -6.05 26.37
N ARG A 16 11.57 -4.78 26.75
CA ARG A 16 11.66 -4.31 28.14
C ARG A 16 10.31 -4.09 28.83
N THR A 17 9.25 -3.89 28.05
CA THR A 17 7.93 -3.54 28.56
C THR A 17 6.86 -4.47 27.97
N THR A 18 5.63 -4.38 28.45
CA THR A 18 4.48 -5.05 27.87
C THR A 18 3.74 -4.21 26.83
N ALA A 19 4.17 -2.96 26.63
CA ALA A 19 3.59 -2.06 25.64
C ALA A 19 4.17 -2.37 24.25
N TYR A 20 3.35 -2.29 23.20
CA TYR A 20 3.76 -2.45 21.81
C TYR A 20 3.82 -1.11 21.04
N ASP A 21 3.47 -0.02 21.69
CA ASP A 21 3.32 1.33 21.11
C ASP A 21 4.37 2.33 21.64
N GLY A 22 5.52 1.82 22.08
CA GLY A 22 6.64 2.65 22.54
C GLY A 22 7.09 3.67 21.47
N VAL A 23 7.64 4.79 21.91
CA VAL A 23 8.10 5.88 21.01
C VAL A 23 9.15 5.39 20.01
N ASP A 24 10.03 4.47 20.42
CA ASP A 24 11.02 3.84 19.55
C ASP A 24 10.37 2.93 18.49
N VAL A 25 9.31 2.22 18.84
CA VAL A 25 8.51 1.42 17.89
C VAL A 25 7.85 2.33 16.87
N GLN A 26 7.21 3.41 17.31
CA GLN A 26 6.57 4.38 16.43
C GLN A 26 7.56 4.98 15.43
N ARG A 27 8.72 5.43 15.92
CA ARG A 27 9.77 6.02 15.08
C ARG A 27 10.31 5.01 14.07
N GLN A 28 10.56 3.76 14.49
CA GLN A 28 11.10 2.75 13.59
C GLN A 28 10.07 2.38 12.52
N LEU A 29 8.79 2.22 12.87
CA LEU A 29 7.73 1.94 11.89
C LEU A 29 7.55 3.09 10.88
N LEU A 30 7.63 4.35 11.33
CA LEU A 30 7.58 5.51 10.41
C LEU A 30 8.72 5.47 9.40
N VAL A 31 9.94 5.12 9.84
CA VAL A 31 11.10 4.98 8.95
C VAL A 31 10.94 3.81 7.99
N ASP A 32 10.65 2.61 8.50
CA ASP A 32 10.57 1.38 7.71
C ASP A 32 9.44 1.42 6.68
N HIS A 33 8.37 2.16 6.97
CA HIS A 33 7.22 2.32 6.09
C HIS A 33 7.27 3.60 5.23
N HIS A 34 8.37 4.37 5.31
CA HIS A 34 8.51 5.65 4.60
C HIS A 34 7.30 6.58 4.84
N HIS A 35 6.85 6.66 6.09
CA HIS A 35 5.65 7.42 6.51
C HIS A 35 4.35 7.01 5.79
N LYS A 36 4.23 5.80 5.28
CA LYS A 36 3.03 5.32 4.56
C LYS A 36 2.28 4.24 5.32
N CYS A 37 0.98 4.23 5.17
CA CYS A 37 0.14 3.12 5.61
C CYS A 37 0.46 1.85 4.82
N TYR A 38 0.67 0.73 5.51
CA TYR A 38 1.04 -0.53 4.85
C TYR A 38 -0.06 -1.11 3.94
N ILE A 39 -1.32 -0.70 4.13
CA ILE A 39 -2.45 -1.19 3.33
C ILE A 39 -2.67 -0.29 2.11
N CYS A 40 -2.98 0.99 2.32
CA CYS A 40 -3.36 1.89 1.23
C CYS A 40 -2.19 2.63 0.59
N GLU A 41 -1.00 2.58 1.18
CA GLU A 41 0.21 3.30 0.75
C GLU A 41 0.10 4.83 0.75
N CYS A 42 -0.98 5.39 1.31
CA CYS A 42 -1.07 6.83 1.51
C CYS A 42 -0.17 7.28 2.66
N ILE A 43 0.40 8.47 2.53
CA ILE A 43 1.17 9.11 3.60
C ILE A 43 0.31 9.25 4.84
N VAL A 44 0.86 8.86 5.98
CA VAL A 44 0.26 9.05 7.30
C VAL A 44 0.86 10.32 7.92
N GLU A 45 -0.02 11.21 8.34
CA GLU A 45 0.34 12.42 9.08
C GLU A 45 0.31 12.15 10.58
N ALA A 46 -0.29 13.03 11.38
CA ALA A 46 -0.32 12.89 12.84
C ALA A 46 -1.20 11.73 13.34
N ASN A 47 -2.15 11.26 12.52
CA ASN A 47 -3.17 10.26 12.91
C ASN A 47 -2.82 8.86 12.37
N PHE A 48 -1.77 8.25 12.91
CA PHE A 48 -1.38 6.88 12.59
C PHE A 48 -1.61 5.92 13.77
N HIS A 49 -1.68 4.64 13.45
CA HIS A 49 -1.84 3.56 14.41
C HIS A 49 -0.76 2.51 14.21
N ILE A 50 -0.32 1.89 15.30
CA ILE A 50 0.41 0.63 15.25
C ILE A 50 -0.64 -0.49 15.22
N GLU A 51 -0.65 -1.22 14.13
CA GLU A 51 -1.64 -2.25 13.86
C GLU A 51 -0.98 -3.63 13.83
N HIS A 52 -1.69 -4.63 14.32
CA HIS A 52 -1.26 -6.02 14.26
C HIS A 52 -1.75 -6.64 12.95
N LEU A 53 -0.82 -7.16 12.14
CA LEU A 53 -1.18 -7.87 10.91
C LEU A 53 -2.17 -9.00 11.20
N ASN A 54 -1.86 -9.82 12.20
CA ASN A 54 -2.74 -10.82 12.76
C ASN A 54 -3.14 -10.42 14.19
N SER A 55 -4.41 -10.01 14.37
CA SER A 55 -4.93 -9.53 15.64
C SER A 55 -5.03 -10.66 16.71
N LYS A 56 -5.03 -11.92 16.28
CA LYS A 56 -5.11 -13.10 17.14
C LYS A 56 -3.75 -13.58 17.67
N ASN A 57 -2.64 -12.98 17.19
CA ASN A 57 -1.32 -13.29 17.71
C ASN A 57 -1.26 -12.93 19.21
N LYS A 58 -1.01 -13.93 20.04
CA LYS A 58 -0.95 -13.76 21.51
C LYS A 58 0.26 -12.93 21.93
N ASN A 59 1.36 -12.97 21.17
CA ASN A 59 2.50 -12.09 21.39
C ASN A 59 2.22 -10.72 20.78
N ARG A 60 1.67 -9.81 21.58
CA ARG A 60 1.36 -8.43 21.16
C ARG A 60 2.61 -7.60 20.83
N GLN A 61 3.79 -8.04 21.25
CA GLN A 61 5.08 -7.37 21.06
C GLN A 61 5.88 -7.99 19.91
N ASP A 62 5.30 -8.90 19.15
CA ASP A 62 5.95 -9.47 17.97
C ASP A 62 6.20 -8.40 16.91
N TRP A 63 7.48 -7.99 16.80
CA TRP A 63 7.90 -6.98 15.84
C TRP A 63 7.45 -7.29 14.41
N ASN A 64 7.49 -8.56 14.02
CA ASN A 64 7.08 -8.99 12.68
C ASN A 64 5.58 -8.88 12.43
N ASN A 65 4.80 -8.71 13.47
CA ASN A 65 3.34 -8.55 13.43
C ASN A 65 2.87 -7.09 13.57
N LEU A 66 3.78 -6.12 13.79
CA LEU A 66 3.45 -4.72 13.99
C LEU A 66 3.66 -3.91 12.70
N PHE A 67 2.68 -3.12 12.30
CA PHE A 67 2.71 -2.32 11.07
C PHE A 67 2.16 -0.91 11.29
N LEU A 68 2.63 0.04 10.46
CA LEU A 68 2.11 1.40 10.44
C LEU A 68 0.84 1.47 9.60
N SER A 69 -0.27 1.88 10.19
CA SER A 69 -1.57 2.04 9.52
C SER A 69 -2.14 3.44 9.71
N CYS A 70 -2.84 3.98 8.71
CA CYS A 70 -3.65 5.17 8.90
C CYS A 70 -4.97 4.82 9.61
N GLY A 71 -5.61 5.80 10.26
CA GLY A 71 -6.87 5.59 10.95
C GLY A 71 -7.98 5.04 10.06
N TYR A 72 -8.03 5.47 8.80
CA TYR A 72 -9.01 5.00 7.82
C TYR A 72 -8.89 3.48 7.56
N CYS A 73 -7.68 2.97 7.32
CA CYS A 73 -7.45 1.54 7.09
C CYS A 73 -7.60 0.72 8.38
N ASN A 74 -7.11 1.24 9.51
CA ASN A 74 -7.17 0.56 10.79
C ASN A 74 -8.60 0.19 11.19
N VAL A 75 -9.54 1.14 11.10
CA VAL A 75 -10.96 0.88 11.43
C VAL A 75 -11.68 -0.02 10.43
N ARG A 76 -11.15 -0.19 9.21
CA ARG A 76 -11.74 -1.05 8.19
C ARG A 76 -11.18 -2.47 8.21
N LYS A 77 -9.93 -2.63 8.60
CA LYS A 77 -9.31 -3.95 8.74
C LYS A 77 -9.87 -4.65 9.97
N LEU A 78 -9.77 -4.04 11.15
CA LEU A 78 -10.13 -4.66 12.44
C LEU A 78 -9.57 -6.10 12.55
N GLY A 79 -10.14 -6.94 13.41
CA GLY A 79 -9.84 -8.38 13.46
C GLY A 79 -10.56 -9.24 12.40
N LEU A 80 -11.03 -8.63 11.32
CA LEU A 80 -11.76 -9.32 10.24
C LEU A 80 -10.83 -9.88 9.15
N PHE A 81 -9.61 -9.35 9.05
CA PHE A 81 -8.64 -9.67 8.01
C PHE A 81 -7.28 -10.04 8.63
N ASP A 82 -7.24 -11.17 9.34
CA ASP A 82 -6.03 -11.65 10.02
C ASP A 82 -5.13 -12.51 9.11
N ASP A 83 -5.70 -13.10 8.07
CA ASP A 83 -5.00 -14.02 7.16
C ASP A 83 -4.69 -13.36 5.82
N ILE A 84 -4.18 -12.12 5.84
CA ILE A 84 -3.75 -11.39 4.64
C ILE A 84 -2.27 -11.65 4.35
N LEU A 85 -1.84 -11.37 3.11
CA LEU A 85 -0.44 -11.41 2.73
C LEU A 85 0.40 -10.51 3.65
N ASN A 86 1.48 -11.06 4.18
CA ASN A 86 2.45 -10.28 4.94
C ASN A 86 3.37 -9.53 3.95
N PRO A 87 3.33 -8.19 3.89
CA PRO A 87 4.12 -7.42 2.93
C PRO A 87 5.62 -7.42 3.21
N THR A 88 6.06 -7.92 4.37
CA THR A 88 7.51 -8.11 4.62
C THR A 88 8.04 -9.41 4.01
N LEU A 89 7.16 -10.38 3.72
CA LEU A 89 7.51 -11.68 3.17
C LEU A 89 7.19 -11.81 1.69
N HIS A 90 6.27 -10.98 1.18
CA HIS A 90 5.74 -11.10 -0.19
C HIS A 90 5.85 -9.78 -0.95
N ASN A 91 6.15 -9.87 -2.24
CA ASN A 91 5.95 -8.77 -3.18
C ASN A 91 4.46 -8.73 -3.54
N VAL A 92 3.66 -8.03 -2.75
CA VAL A 92 2.20 -8.04 -2.92
C VAL A 92 1.78 -7.50 -4.28
N GLU A 93 2.51 -6.51 -4.80
CA GLU A 93 2.33 -5.92 -6.13
C GLU A 93 2.58 -6.89 -7.28
N ASP A 94 3.38 -7.94 -7.08
CA ASP A 94 3.58 -8.99 -8.09
C ASP A 94 2.48 -10.04 -8.06
N ILE A 95 1.87 -10.26 -6.89
CA ILE A 95 0.85 -11.28 -6.64
C ILE A 95 -0.54 -10.75 -6.97
N ILE A 96 -0.83 -9.49 -6.61
CA ILE A 96 -2.15 -8.85 -6.78
C ILE A 96 -2.05 -7.69 -7.76
N GLU A 97 -2.80 -7.80 -8.84
CA GLU A 97 -3.03 -6.70 -9.77
C GLU A 97 -3.78 -5.57 -9.07
N GLN A 98 -3.29 -4.33 -9.22
CA GLN A 98 -3.85 -3.14 -8.58
C GLN A 98 -4.08 -2.08 -9.66
N ARG A 99 -5.32 -1.97 -10.16
CA ARG A 99 -5.68 -1.04 -11.23
C ARG A 99 -6.82 -0.13 -10.80
N ILE A 100 -6.98 0.99 -11.48
CA ILE A 100 -8.13 1.90 -11.34
C ILE A 100 -8.83 2.00 -12.69
N ASP A 101 -10.12 1.73 -12.70
CA ASP A 101 -11.01 2.10 -13.79
C ASP A 101 -11.57 3.50 -13.50
N THR A 102 -11.05 4.50 -14.19
CA THR A 102 -11.48 5.90 -14.02
C THR A 102 -12.88 6.15 -14.56
N SER A 103 -13.37 5.31 -15.48
CA SER A 103 -14.73 5.48 -16.07
C SER A 103 -15.81 5.08 -15.08
N THR A 104 -15.58 4.02 -14.31
CA THR A 104 -16.50 3.51 -13.28
C THR A 104 -16.14 3.98 -11.87
N LYS A 105 -15.05 4.71 -11.73
CA LYS A 105 -14.47 5.13 -10.44
C LYS A 105 -14.25 3.93 -9.49
N THR A 106 -13.69 2.84 -9.99
CA THR A 106 -13.54 1.60 -9.25
C THR A 106 -12.07 1.16 -9.22
N ALA A 107 -11.57 0.80 -8.05
CA ALA A 107 -10.30 0.10 -7.92
C ALA A 107 -10.50 -1.40 -8.19
N ILE A 108 -9.60 -2.00 -8.97
CA ILE A 108 -9.70 -3.39 -9.40
C ILE A 108 -8.50 -4.15 -8.84
N PHE A 109 -8.79 -5.22 -8.09
CA PHE A 109 -7.80 -6.13 -7.51
C PHE A 109 -8.03 -7.53 -8.02
N LYS A 110 -7.02 -8.14 -8.66
CA LYS A 110 -7.09 -9.49 -9.24
C LYS A 110 -5.81 -10.26 -8.96
N SER A 111 -5.93 -11.57 -8.89
CA SER A 111 -4.79 -12.49 -8.84
C SER A 111 -5.16 -13.83 -9.47
N ASN A 112 -4.15 -14.53 -9.99
CA ASN A 112 -4.29 -15.92 -10.40
C ASN A 112 -4.08 -16.89 -9.22
N ASP A 113 -3.53 -16.42 -8.11
CA ASP A 113 -3.41 -17.18 -6.87
C ASP A 113 -4.72 -17.09 -6.08
N THR A 114 -5.32 -18.25 -5.80
CA THR A 114 -6.59 -18.38 -5.08
C THR A 114 -6.39 -18.76 -3.61
N SER A 115 -5.18 -18.67 -3.09
CA SER A 115 -4.88 -18.94 -1.69
C SER A 115 -5.71 -18.06 -0.74
N MET A 116 -5.95 -18.55 0.47
CA MET A 116 -6.72 -17.81 1.48
C MET A 116 -6.12 -16.42 1.73
N ALA A 117 -4.80 -16.32 1.84
CA ALA A 117 -4.12 -15.06 2.13
C ALA A 117 -4.32 -14.03 1.00
N VAL A 118 -4.22 -14.46 -0.26
CA VAL A 118 -4.46 -13.59 -1.43
C VAL A 118 -5.92 -13.16 -1.48
N THR A 119 -6.85 -14.10 -1.32
CA THR A 119 -8.29 -13.81 -1.34
C THR A 119 -8.68 -12.81 -0.24
N GLN A 120 -8.17 -12.99 0.98
CA GLN A 120 -8.44 -12.06 2.09
C GLN A 120 -7.79 -10.69 1.86
N THR A 121 -6.60 -10.65 1.25
CA THR A 121 -5.94 -9.38 0.91
C THR A 121 -6.76 -8.62 -0.14
N ILE A 122 -7.23 -9.28 -1.19
CA ILE A 122 -8.10 -8.66 -2.22
C ILE A 122 -9.37 -8.11 -1.57
N ARG A 123 -10.04 -8.88 -0.71
CA ARG A 123 -11.25 -8.41 0.00
C ARG A 123 -10.97 -7.20 0.89
N LEU A 124 -9.82 -7.16 1.57
CA LEU A 124 -9.42 -5.99 2.36
C LEU A 124 -9.19 -4.77 1.46
N LEU A 125 -8.45 -4.93 0.37
CA LEU A 125 -8.19 -3.84 -0.59
C LEU A 125 -9.47 -3.33 -1.22
N ASP A 126 -10.39 -4.22 -1.62
CA ASP A 126 -11.71 -3.86 -2.10
C ASP A 126 -12.48 -3.00 -1.09
N ARG A 127 -12.51 -3.44 0.17
CA ARG A 127 -13.16 -2.70 1.25
C ARG A 127 -12.54 -1.33 1.49
N ILE A 128 -11.21 -1.20 1.38
CA ILE A 128 -10.49 0.06 1.57
C ILE A 128 -10.75 1.03 0.42
N PHE A 129 -10.63 0.57 -0.82
CA PHE A 129 -10.65 1.44 -1.99
C PHE A 129 -12.04 1.62 -2.61
N ASN A 130 -12.92 0.63 -2.49
CA ASN A 130 -14.26 0.66 -3.07
C ASN A 130 -15.38 0.85 -2.04
N GLY A 131 -15.08 0.80 -0.74
CA GLY A 131 -16.05 1.03 0.31
C GLY A 131 -17.16 -0.04 0.39
N LYS A 132 -16.92 -1.25 -0.09
CA LYS A 132 -17.95 -2.30 -0.12
C LYS A 132 -18.15 -2.90 1.26
N ASP A 133 -19.06 -2.32 2.04
CA ASP A 133 -19.74 -3.03 3.11
C ASP A 133 -20.99 -3.71 2.54
N ALA A 134 -21.36 -4.87 3.10
CA ALA A 134 -22.36 -5.80 2.55
C ALA A 134 -23.78 -5.21 2.34
N GLU A 135 -24.04 -3.97 2.69
CA GLU A 135 -25.36 -3.34 2.67
C GLU A 135 -25.47 -2.13 1.70
N SER A 136 -24.38 -1.73 1.03
CA SER A 136 -24.42 -0.57 0.13
C SER A 136 -23.57 -0.78 -1.11
N ASP A 137 -24.15 -0.56 -2.28
CA ASP A 137 -23.45 -0.58 -3.57
C ASP A 137 -22.66 0.71 -3.84
N SER A 138 -22.69 1.69 -2.92
CA SER A 138 -22.03 2.99 -3.05
C SER A 138 -21.10 3.28 -1.87
N ARG A 139 -20.05 4.07 -2.12
CA ARG A 139 -19.17 4.61 -1.08
C ARG A 139 -19.96 5.57 -0.19
N ASN A 140 -19.67 5.55 1.11
CA ASN A 140 -20.11 6.62 2.01
C ASN A 140 -19.22 7.87 1.84
N PRO A 141 -19.61 9.06 2.39
CA PRO A 141 -18.85 10.30 2.17
C PRO A 141 -17.37 10.25 2.59
N HIS A 142 -17.01 9.50 3.63
CA HIS A 142 -15.60 9.33 4.03
C HIS A 142 -14.81 8.48 3.03
N GLU A 143 -15.46 7.49 2.45
CA GLU A 143 -14.90 6.62 1.42
C GLU A 143 -14.76 7.34 0.09
N GLU A 144 -15.71 8.22 -0.24
CA GLU A 144 -15.60 9.10 -1.41
C GLU A 144 -14.41 10.05 -1.30
N VAL A 145 -14.27 10.76 -0.17
CA VAL A 145 -13.12 11.66 0.06
C VAL A 145 -11.78 10.91 -0.04
N PHE A 146 -11.72 9.69 0.51
CA PHE A 146 -10.52 8.87 0.40
C PHE A 146 -10.26 8.49 -1.07
N TYR A 147 -11.29 8.04 -1.79
CA TYR A 147 -11.15 7.64 -3.20
C TYR A 147 -10.78 8.83 -4.10
N ASP A 148 -11.36 10.00 -3.88
CA ASP A 148 -11.03 11.23 -4.63
C ASP A 148 -9.54 11.59 -4.47
N LYS A 149 -8.97 11.42 -3.26
CA LYS A 149 -7.52 11.56 -3.03
C LYS A 149 -6.73 10.56 -3.87
N VAL A 150 -7.14 9.29 -3.87
CA VAL A 150 -6.49 8.22 -4.64
C VAL A 150 -6.55 8.53 -6.13
N GLU A 151 -7.72 8.90 -6.64
CA GLU A 151 -7.94 9.26 -8.04
C GLU A 151 -7.08 10.45 -8.46
N MET A 152 -6.99 11.48 -7.64
CA MET A 152 -6.15 12.66 -7.91
C MET A 152 -4.67 12.28 -8.06
N ILE A 153 -4.14 11.44 -7.16
CA ILE A 153 -2.73 11.00 -7.21
C ILE A 153 -2.48 10.16 -8.46
N ILE A 154 -3.37 9.22 -8.77
CA ILE A 154 -3.20 8.33 -9.93
C ILE A 154 -3.36 9.10 -11.23
N ASN A 155 -4.33 10.02 -11.35
CA ASN A 155 -4.48 10.87 -12.53
C ASN A 155 -3.25 11.77 -12.75
N GLY A 156 -2.64 12.27 -11.67
CA GLY A 156 -1.38 13.01 -11.74
C GLY A 156 -0.24 12.15 -12.31
N PHE A 157 -0.15 10.89 -11.90
CA PHE A 157 0.84 9.95 -12.45
C PHE A 157 0.54 9.57 -13.91
N LEU A 158 -0.72 9.28 -14.24
CA LEU A 158 -1.16 8.97 -15.61
C LEU A 158 -0.82 10.10 -16.58
N LYS A 159 -1.03 11.36 -16.18
CA LYS A 159 -0.63 12.50 -16.99
C LYS A 159 0.87 12.48 -17.31
N LYS A 160 1.73 12.31 -16.29
CA LYS A 160 3.19 12.19 -16.48
C LYS A 160 3.57 11.00 -17.38
N ALA A 161 2.86 9.89 -17.24
CA ALA A 161 3.05 8.70 -18.08
C ALA A 161 2.70 8.97 -19.54
N ILE A 162 1.59 9.66 -19.81
CA ILE A 162 1.19 10.08 -21.16
C ILE A 162 2.22 11.05 -21.73
N ASP A 163 2.63 12.08 -20.97
CA ASP A 163 3.63 13.07 -21.40
C ASP A 163 4.94 12.38 -21.80
N PHE A 164 5.41 11.39 -21.04
CA PHE A 164 6.59 10.58 -21.40
C PHE A 164 6.37 9.73 -22.65
N CYS A 165 5.19 9.12 -22.81
CA CYS A 165 4.89 8.33 -24.01
C CYS A 165 4.84 9.19 -25.29
N MET A 166 4.45 10.46 -25.17
CA MET A 166 4.44 11.42 -26.29
C MET A 166 5.81 12.02 -26.57
N ASP A 167 6.58 12.27 -25.52
CA ASP A 167 7.94 12.84 -25.58
C ASP A 167 8.82 12.21 -24.49
N SER A 168 9.68 11.28 -24.89
CA SER A 168 10.62 10.57 -24.01
C SER A 168 11.85 11.42 -23.64
N SER A 169 11.67 12.74 -23.47
CA SER A 169 12.73 13.64 -23.02
C SER A 169 13.24 13.27 -21.63
N GLU A 170 14.46 13.71 -21.31
CA GLU A 170 15.06 13.50 -20.00
C GLU A 170 14.20 14.11 -18.87
N THR A 171 13.56 15.23 -19.12
CA THR A 171 12.65 15.88 -18.17
C THR A 171 11.48 14.98 -17.82
N ASN A 172 10.77 14.44 -18.82
CA ASN A 172 9.62 13.55 -18.60
C ASN A 172 10.06 12.22 -17.98
N MET A 173 11.23 11.71 -18.37
CA MET A 173 11.83 10.52 -17.74
C MET A 173 12.07 10.75 -16.25
N ASN A 174 12.67 11.85 -15.86
CA ASN A 174 12.95 12.17 -14.46
C ASN A 174 11.66 12.37 -13.66
N CYS A 175 10.60 12.93 -14.26
CA CYS A 175 9.29 13.03 -13.61
C CYS A 175 8.71 11.67 -13.24
N ILE A 176 8.84 10.64 -14.10
CA ILE A 176 8.39 9.28 -13.80
C ILE A 176 9.29 8.64 -12.74
N LYS A 177 10.63 8.75 -12.86
CA LYS A 177 11.56 8.18 -11.87
C LYS A 177 11.32 8.74 -10.47
N GLU A 178 11.02 10.03 -10.36
CA GLU A 178 10.66 10.63 -9.07
C GLU A 178 9.40 10.00 -8.47
N GLU A 179 8.37 9.74 -9.28
CA GLU A 179 7.13 9.09 -8.83
C GLU A 179 7.29 7.62 -8.42
N LEU A 180 8.39 6.98 -8.83
CA LEU A 180 8.72 5.61 -8.47
C LEU A 180 9.64 5.51 -7.24
N ASN A 181 9.96 6.61 -6.57
CA ASN A 181 10.68 6.56 -5.30
C ASN A 181 9.82 5.91 -4.21
N ILE A 182 10.47 5.19 -3.30
CA ILE A 182 9.79 4.38 -2.28
C ILE A 182 8.91 5.21 -1.31
N ASP A 183 9.21 6.50 -1.14
CA ASP A 183 8.43 7.43 -0.31
C ASP A 183 7.13 7.92 -0.96
N LYS A 184 6.94 7.66 -2.26
CA LYS A 184 5.73 8.09 -2.98
C LYS A 184 4.53 7.19 -2.69
N GLU A 185 3.35 7.78 -2.75
CA GLU A 185 2.07 7.10 -2.50
C GLU A 185 1.66 6.19 -3.66
N LEU A 186 0.86 5.16 -3.37
CA LEU A 186 0.15 4.30 -4.34
C LEU A 186 1.08 3.61 -5.35
N LEU A 187 2.26 3.18 -4.91
CA LEU A 187 3.24 2.53 -5.76
C LEU A 187 2.73 1.22 -6.37
N GLY A 188 1.84 0.48 -5.67
CA GLY A 188 1.22 -0.72 -6.20
C GLY A 188 0.38 -0.44 -7.46
N PHE A 189 -0.37 0.65 -7.50
CA PHE A 189 -1.10 1.08 -8.70
C PHE A 189 -0.15 1.58 -9.80
N LYS A 190 0.83 2.41 -9.45
CA LYS A 190 1.85 2.92 -10.40
C LYS A 190 2.64 1.77 -11.03
N TYR A 191 2.96 0.74 -10.26
CA TYR A 191 3.61 -0.48 -10.74
C TYR A 191 2.81 -1.12 -11.88
N TRP A 192 1.49 -1.28 -11.72
CA TRP A 192 0.65 -1.90 -12.74
C TRP A 192 0.43 -1.00 -13.95
N ILE A 193 0.37 0.32 -13.78
CA ILE A 193 0.37 1.27 -14.93
C ILE A 193 1.65 1.11 -15.75
N ILE A 194 2.81 1.02 -15.09
CA ILE A 194 4.10 0.79 -15.76
C ILE A 194 4.09 -0.57 -16.46
N LYS A 195 3.68 -1.63 -15.78
CA LYS A 195 3.71 -3.01 -16.27
C LYS A 195 2.78 -3.24 -17.46
N ASP A 196 1.62 -2.61 -17.46
CA ASP A 196 0.62 -2.73 -18.52
C ASP A 196 0.96 -1.90 -19.77
N THR A 197 1.90 -0.95 -19.68
CA THR A 197 2.30 -0.09 -20.79
C THR A 197 3.70 -0.48 -21.29
N PRO A 198 3.84 -1.17 -22.44
CA PRO A 198 5.14 -1.71 -22.90
C PRO A 198 6.26 -0.69 -22.97
N GLN A 199 5.97 0.55 -23.42
CA GLN A 199 6.93 1.66 -23.50
C GLN A 199 7.44 2.07 -22.11
N LEU A 200 6.54 2.22 -21.14
CA LEU A 200 6.89 2.55 -19.76
C LEU A 200 7.66 1.40 -19.11
N PHE A 201 7.21 0.16 -19.30
CA PHE A 201 7.89 -1.01 -18.74
C PHE A 201 9.33 -1.15 -19.26
N ALA A 202 9.53 -0.97 -20.57
CA ALA A 202 10.85 -1.01 -21.17
C ALA A 202 11.80 0.07 -20.60
N ALA A 203 11.27 1.26 -20.30
CA ALA A 203 12.05 2.38 -19.80
C ALA A 203 12.31 2.34 -18.29
N PHE A 204 11.36 1.83 -17.46
CA PHE A 204 11.37 2.04 -16.01
C PHE A 204 11.38 0.76 -15.16
N LYS A 205 11.37 -0.45 -15.73
CA LYS A 205 11.41 -1.72 -14.97
C LYS A 205 12.60 -1.79 -13.98
N ASP A 206 13.72 -1.15 -14.30
CA ASP A 206 14.91 -1.14 -13.46
C ASP A 206 14.91 -0.04 -12.39
N ASP A 207 14.00 0.92 -12.49
CA ASP A 207 13.77 1.95 -11.48
C ASP A 207 12.81 1.46 -10.38
N ILE A 208 12.09 0.35 -10.59
CA ILE A 208 11.28 -0.33 -9.58
C ILE A 208 12.23 -1.09 -8.65
N LYS A 209 12.50 -0.51 -7.47
CA LYS A 209 13.54 -1.02 -6.55
C LYS A 209 13.01 -1.59 -5.25
N TRP A 210 11.78 -1.25 -4.87
CA TRP A 210 11.22 -1.67 -3.58
C TRP A 210 10.90 -3.16 -3.51
N ASN A 211 10.67 -3.82 -4.64
CA ASN A 211 10.35 -5.25 -4.72
C ASN A 211 11.58 -6.15 -4.95
N LYS A 212 12.78 -5.54 -5.04
CA LYS A 212 14.02 -6.30 -5.14
C LYS A 212 14.50 -6.74 -3.76
N PRO A 213 15.06 -7.95 -3.60
CA PRO A 213 15.59 -8.45 -2.33
C PRO A 213 16.69 -7.59 -1.74
#